data_83973b32cb0a236fb76a6d402843f581
#
_entry.id   83973b32cb0a236fb76a6d402843f581
#
_cell.length_a   1.000
_cell.length_b   1.000
_cell.length_c   1.000
_cell.angle_alpha   90.00
_cell.angle_beta   90.00
_cell.angle_gamma   90.00
#
_symmetry.space_group_name_H-M   'P 1'
#
loop_
_entity.id
_entity.type
_entity.pdbx_description
1 polymer ?
#
loop_
_entity_poly.entity_id
_entity_poly.type
_entity_poly.pdbx_seq_one_letter_code
_entity_poly.pdbx_strand_id
1 'polypeptide(L)'
;MEIGQKLKDARIHSGLTQEVVAEKINVSRQTISNWVNEKSYPDIISVIELSSLYCISLDDLLKGDSKMIEHLEESTNVVKSNKKLIGAISLNIVVVILLITLNMFLPDNSYYLILVFCIAIISSATLLYQIIKHI
;
A
#
# COMPACT_ATOMS: atom_id res chain seq x y z
N MET A 1 1.32 16.33 -21.10
CA MET A 1 1.28 15.10 -21.92
C MET A 1 1.10 13.95 -20.95
N GLU A 2 0.06 13.17 -21.12
CA GLU A 2 -0.32 12.12 -20.18
C GLU A 2 0.60 10.91 -20.30
N ILE A 3 0.74 10.14 -19.24
CA ILE A 3 1.72 9.03 -19.16
C ILE A 3 1.50 7.98 -20.25
N GLY A 4 0.25 7.69 -20.61
CA GLY A 4 -0.07 6.71 -21.65
C GLY A 4 0.58 7.03 -22.99
N GLN A 5 0.55 8.29 -23.41
CA GLN A 5 1.19 8.73 -24.64
C GLN A 5 2.72 8.65 -24.54
N LYS A 6 3.30 9.04 -23.40
CA LYS A 6 4.74 8.97 -23.18
C LYS A 6 5.24 7.52 -23.20
N LEU A 7 4.53 6.60 -22.57
CA LEU A 7 4.85 5.17 -22.60
C LEU A 7 4.80 4.61 -24.01
N LYS A 8 3.79 5.01 -24.80
CA LYS A 8 3.67 4.60 -26.20
C LYS A 8 4.83 5.12 -27.04
N ASP A 9 5.15 6.39 -26.93
CA ASP A 9 6.22 7.01 -27.70
C ASP A 9 7.59 6.43 -27.34
N ALA A 10 7.88 6.27 -26.06
CA ALA A 10 9.11 5.65 -25.56
C ALA A 10 9.25 4.20 -26.05
N ARG A 11 8.17 3.43 -26.01
CA ARG A 11 8.16 2.06 -26.54
C ARG A 11 8.48 2.02 -28.03
N ILE A 12 7.85 2.89 -28.82
CA ILE A 12 8.07 2.97 -30.28
C ILE A 12 9.53 3.36 -30.58
N HIS A 13 10.08 4.36 -29.88
CA HIS A 13 11.47 4.77 -30.02
C HIS A 13 12.46 3.66 -29.65
N SER A 14 12.11 2.81 -28.68
CA SER A 14 12.91 1.65 -28.31
C SER A 14 12.75 0.45 -29.24
N GLY A 15 11.90 0.53 -30.27
CA GLY A 15 11.64 -0.55 -31.23
C GLY A 15 10.95 -1.78 -30.60
N LEU A 16 10.30 -1.64 -29.43
CA LEU A 16 9.70 -2.74 -28.71
C LEU A 16 8.20 -2.89 -29.00
N THR A 17 7.72 -4.14 -29.06
CA THR A 17 6.26 -4.42 -29.09
C THR A 17 5.69 -4.43 -27.68
N GLN A 18 4.35 -4.32 -27.55
CA GLN A 18 3.69 -4.41 -26.25
C GLN A 18 3.91 -5.77 -25.57
N GLU A 19 4.01 -6.82 -26.35
CA GLU A 19 4.27 -8.19 -25.91
C GLU A 19 5.66 -8.29 -25.26
N VAL A 20 6.69 -7.79 -25.94
CA VAL A 20 8.07 -7.81 -25.44
C VAL A 20 8.21 -6.98 -24.17
N VAL A 21 7.56 -5.81 -24.11
CA VAL A 21 7.58 -4.99 -22.90
C VAL A 21 6.90 -5.72 -21.74
N ALA A 22 5.73 -6.30 -21.97
CA ALA A 22 4.98 -7.05 -20.98
C ALA A 22 5.78 -8.22 -20.38
N GLU A 23 6.48 -8.97 -21.25
CA GLU A 23 7.38 -10.05 -20.82
C GLU A 23 8.55 -9.53 -19.97
N LYS A 24 9.19 -8.42 -20.39
CA LYS A 24 10.37 -7.88 -19.69
C LYS A 24 10.06 -7.35 -18.28
N ILE A 25 8.87 -6.79 -18.06
CA ILE A 25 8.45 -6.27 -16.75
C ILE A 25 7.43 -7.17 -16.04
N ASN A 26 7.29 -8.41 -16.52
CA ASN A 26 6.48 -9.45 -15.90
C ASN A 26 5.01 -9.09 -15.66
N VAL A 27 4.37 -8.43 -16.64
CA VAL A 27 2.94 -8.11 -16.63
C VAL A 27 2.24 -8.69 -17.87
N SER A 28 0.92 -8.62 -17.91
CA SER A 28 0.19 -9.04 -19.12
C SER A 28 0.27 -7.98 -20.23
N ARG A 29 0.20 -8.40 -21.50
CA ARG A 29 0.06 -7.48 -22.63
C ARG A 29 -1.16 -6.57 -22.45
N GLN A 30 -2.26 -7.08 -21.88
CA GLN A 30 -3.46 -6.31 -21.61
C GLN A 30 -3.19 -5.19 -20.61
N THR A 31 -2.34 -5.41 -19.61
CA THR A 31 -1.91 -4.39 -18.66
C THR A 31 -1.18 -3.24 -19.36
N ILE A 32 -0.21 -3.55 -20.24
CA ILE A 32 0.47 -2.53 -21.04
C ILE A 32 -0.51 -1.75 -21.93
N SER A 33 -1.46 -2.44 -22.56
CA SER A 33 -2.49 -1.80 -23.36
C SER A 33 -3.37 -0.86 -22.53
N ASN A 34 -3.73 -1.25 -21.32
CA ASN A 34 -4.54 -0.44 -20.41
C ASN A 34 -3.79 0.83 -20.00
N TRP A 35 -2.51 0.76 -19.69
CA TRP A 35 -1.68 1.92 -19.32
C TRP A 35 -1.53 2.90 -20.49
N VAL A 36 -1.26 2.39 -21.69
CA VAL A 36 -1.14 3.22 -22.91
C VAL A 36 -2.45 3.91 -23.27
N ASN A 37 -3.59 3.26 -23.01
CA ASN A 37 -4.92 3.82 -23.28
C ASN A 37 -5.54 4.50 -22.04
N GLU A 38 -4.77 4.71 -20.98
CA GLU A 38 -5.20 5.43 -19.76
C GLU A 38 -6.42 4.84 -19.04
N LYS A 39 -6.66 3.54 -19.24
CA LYS A 39 -7.70 2.78 -18.53
C LYS A 39 -7.29 2.40 -17.11
N SER A 40 -6.00 2.37 -16.86
CA SER A 40 -5.37 2.19 -15.54
C SER A 40 -3.98 2.82 -15.55
N TYR A 41 -3.41 3.05 -14.37
CA TYR A 41 -2.06 3.58 -14.21
C TYR A 41 -1.10 2.47 -13.77
N PRO A 42 0.19 2.54 -14.20
CA PRO A 42 1.22 1.67 -13.65
C PRO A 42 1.53 2.04 -12.20
N ASP A 43 1.92 1.05 -11.40
CA ASP A 43 2.46 1.29 -10.06
C ASP A 43 3.91 1.83 -10.14
N ILE A 44 4.44 2.29 -8.99
CA ILE A 44 5.77 2.92 -8.94
C ILE A 44 6.89 1.96 -9.38
N ILE A 45 6.77 0.67 -9.12
CA ILE A 45 7.77 -0.34 -9.49
C ILE A 45 7.76 -0.49 -11.01
N SER A 46 6.58 -0.66 -11.61
CA SER A 46 6.39 -0.73 -13.06
C SER A 46 6.91 0.52 -13.77
N VAL A 47 6.69 1.72 -13.20
CA VAL A 47 7.21 2.98 -13.77
C VAL A 47 8.73 3.01 -13.77
N ILE A 48 9.38 2.56 -12.69
CA ILE A 48 10.85 2.46 -12.59
C ILE A 48 11.40 1.45 -13.61
N GLU A 49 10.77 0.29 -13.75
CA GLU A 49 11.15 -0.73 -14.72
C GLU A 49 11.00 -0.24 -16.15
N LEU A 50 9.91 0.44 -16.48
CA LEU A 50 9.67 1.05 -17.79
C LEU A 50 10.66 2.16 -18.10
N SER A 51 10.98 3.02 -17.12
CA SER A 51 12.01 4.06 -17.23
C SER A 51 13.36 3.45 -17.61
N SER A 52 13.76 2.38 -16.91
CA SER A 52 15.00 1.63 -17.17
C SER A 52 14.98 0.94 -18.53
N LEU A 53 13.86 0.30 -18.89
CA LEU A 53 13.71 -0.43 -20.16
C LEU A 53 13.76 0.48 -21.37
N TYR A 54 13.20 1.68 -21.29
CA TYR A 54 13.15 2.65 -22.38
C TYR A 54 14.33 3.63 -22.37
N CYS A 55 15.23 3.54 -21.36
CA CYS A 55 16.35 4.45 -21.17
C CYS A 55 15.94 5.92 -21.12
N ILE A 56 14.80 6.21 -20.47
CA ILE A 56 14.30 7.57 -20.24
C ILE A 56 14.25 7.87 -18.74
N SER A 57 14.40 9.14 -18.35
CA SER A 57 14.38 9.49 -16.94
C SER A 57 12.98 9.31 -16.34
N LEU A 58 12.93 8.98 -15.05
CA LEU A 58 11.68 8.90 -14.29
C LEU A 58 10.97 10.26 -14.27
N ASP A 59 11.74 11.35 -14.19
CA ASP A 59 11.23 12.72 -14.24
C ASP A 59 10.54 13.01 -15.58
N ASP A 60 11.11 12.60 -16.70
CA ASP A 60 10.51 12.77 -18.02
C ASP A 60 9.21 11.99 -18.18
N LEU A 61 9.12 10.80 -17.57
CA LEU A 61 7.90 10.02 -17.55
C LEU A 61 6.78 10.68 -16.74
N LEU A 62 7.10 11.19 -15.55
CA LEU A 62 6.12 11.69 -14.59
C LEU A 62 5.79 13.18 -14.78
N LYS A 63 6.70 13.97 -15.34
CA LYS A 63 6.56 15.42 -15.47
C LYS A 63 5.36 15.82 -16.30
N GLY A 64 4.48 16.62 -15.70
CA GLY A 64 3.30 17.17 -16.35
C GLY A 64 2.08 16.24 -16.36
N ASP A 65 2.13 15.11 -15.65
CA ASP A 65 0.98 14.25 -15.42
C ASP A 65 0.58 14.26 -13.94
N SER A 66 -0.29 15.22 -13.58
CA SER A 66 -0.77 15.38 -12.21
C SER A 66 -1.60 14.17 -11.73
N LYS A 67 -2.34 13.53 -12.64
CA LYS A 67 -3.16 12.35 -12.30
C LYS A 67 -2.30 11.15 -11.94
N MET A 68 -1.19 10.96 -12.67
CA MET A 68 -0.24 9.88 -12.35
C MET A 68 0.44 10.11 -11.01
N ILE A 69 0.83 11.36 -10.71
CA ILE A 69 1.44 11.72 -9.42
C ILE A 69 0.44 11.49 -8.28
N GLU A 70 -0.80 11.94 -8.43
CA GLU A 70 -1.88 11.72 -7.46
C GLU A 70 -2.12 10.23 -7.19
N HIS A 71 -2.18 9.41 -8.25
CA HIS A 71 -2.31 7.96 -8.13
C HIS A 71 -1.15 7.31 -7.34
N LEU A 72 0.09 7.73 -7.60
CA LEU A 72 1.26 7.24 -6.86
C LEU A 72 1.25 7.68 -5.39
N GLU A 73 0.84 8.92 -5.11
CA GLU A 73 0.68 9.41 -3.74
C GLU A 73 -0.41 8.66 -2.96
N GLU A 74 -1.55 8.42 -3.59
CA GLU A 74 -2.66 7.68 -2.99
C GLU A 74 -2.24 6.25 -2.64
N SER A 75 -1.61 5.54 -3.59
CA SER A 75 -1.12 4.17 -3.36
C SER A 75 -0.06 4.11 -2.25
N THR A 76 0.79 5.14 -2.11
CA THR A 76 1.79 5.25 -1.03
C THR A 76 1.13 5.55 0.32
N ASN A 77 0.08 6.35 0.36
CA ASN A 77 -0.66 6.67 1.58
C ASN A 77 -1.41 5.44 2.14
N VAL A 78 -2.00 4.61 1.29
CA VAL A 78 -2.62 3.34 1.70
C VAL A 78 -1.61 2.42 2.37
N VAL A 79 -0.39 2.30 1.85
CA VAL A 79 0.67 1.49 2.47
C VAL A 79 1.09 2.03 3.84
N LYS A 80 1.22 3.35 4.00
CA LYS A 80 1.53 3.98 5.30
C LYS A 80 0.41 3.77 6.32
N SER A 81 -0.83 3.87 5.88
CA SER A 81 -2.02 3.66 6.70
C SER A 81 -2.08 2.22 7.22
N ASN A 82 -1.90 1.25 6.35
CA ASN A 82 -1.89 -0.17 6.71
C ASN A 82 -0.76 -0.51 7.70
N LYS A 83 0.43 0.08 7.57
CA LYS A 83 1.52 -0.10 8.54
C LYS A 83 1.17 0.43 9.93
N LYS A 84 0.51 1.58 10.03
CA LYS A 84 0.04 2.12 11.31
C LYS A 84 -1.01 1.22 11.96
N LEU A 85 -1.94 0.69 11.16
CA LEU A 85 -2.97 -0.24 11.63
C LEU A 85 -2.33 -1.55 12.16
N ILE A 86 -1.40 -2.14 11.41
CA ILE A 86 -0.66 -3.33 11.85
C ILE A 86 0.10 -3.06 13.15
N GLY A 87 0.76 -1.90 13.29
CA GLY A 87 1.43 -1.49 14.51
C GLY A 87 0.49 -1.38 15.72
N ALA A 88 -0.70 -0.80 15.53
CA ALA A 88 -1.71 -0.70 16.59
C ALA A 88 -2.26 -2.07 17.02
N ILE A 89 -2.49 -2.97 16.06
CA ILE A 89 -2.95 -4.34 16.33
C ILE A 89 -1.87 -5.11 17.11
N SER A 90 -0.61 -5.04 16.70
CA SER A 90 0.49 -5.75 17.37
C SER A 90 0.70 -5.25 18.80
N LEU A 91 0.64 -3.94 19.04
CA LEU A 91 0.73 -3.37 20.38
C LEU A 91 -0.43 -3.84 21.26
N ASN A 92 -1.64 -3.90 20.73
CA ASN A 92 -2.82 -4.38 21.44
C ASN A 92 -2.67 -5.85 21.88
N ILE A 93 -2.17 -6.72 21.01
CA ILE A 93 -1.91 -8.12 21.31
C ILE A 93 -0.89 -8.25 22.45
N VAL A 94 0.20 -7.47 22.43
CA VAL A 94 1.22 -7.47 23.49
C VAL A 94 0.62 -7.07 24.83
N VAL A 95 -0.22 -6.03 24.87
CA VAL A 95 -0.90 -5.57 26.09
C VAL A 95 -1.82 -6.66 26.65
N VAL A 96 -2.59 -7.33 25.79
CA VAL A 96 -3.48 -8.43 26.23
C VAL A 96 -2.69 -9.59 26.81
N ILE A 97 -1.59 -10.00 26.18
CA ILE A 97 -0.71 -11.07 26.69
C ILE A 97 -0.13 -10.67 28.05
N LEU A 98 0.32 -9.43 28.20
CA LEU A 98 0.87 -8.90 29.45
C LEU A 98 -0.17 -8.91 30.57
N LEU A 99 -1.41 -8.54 30.28
CA LEU A 99 -2.53 -8.58 31.25
C LEU A 99 -2.85 -10.02 31.68
N ILE A 100 -2.83 -10.98 30.77
CA ILE A 100 -3.07 -12.40 31.07
C ILE A 100 -1.93 -12.96 31.96
N THR A 101 -0.68 -12.65 31.66
CA THR A 101 0.46 -13.10 32.47
C THR A 101 0.45 -12.46 33.86
N LEU A 102 0.09 -11.19 33.97
CA LEU A 102 -0.03 -10.50 35.25
C LEU A 102 -1.14 -11.13 36.13
N ASN A 103 -2.25 -11.53 35.51
CA ASN A 103 -3.36 -12.21 36.20
C ASN A 103 -2.94 -13.56 36.79
N MET A 104 -1.96 -14.24 36.21
CA MET A 104 -1.44 -15.51 36.72
C MET A 104 -0.60 -15.35 38.00
N PHE A 105 -0.04 -14.16 38.25
CA PHE A 105 0.85 -13.86 39.37
C PHE A 105 0.18 -13.17 40.56
N LEU A 106 -1.04 -12.68 40.42
CA LEU A 106 -1.74 -11.93 41.47
C LEU A 106 -2.81 -12.80 42.15
N PRO A 107 -2.92 -12.72 43.48
CA PRO A 107 -3.89 -13.53 44.22
C PRO A 107 -5.33 -13.08 43.89
N ASP A 108 -6.28 -14.04 44.01
CA ASP A 108 -7.72 -13.93 43.74
C ASP A 108 -8.40 -12.72 44.40
N ASN A 109 -8.31 -11.56 43.76
CA ASN A 109 -9.02 -10.39 44.18
C ASN A 109 -10.04 -10.01 43.06
N SER A 110 -11.35 -10.18 43.34
CA SER A 110 -12.43 -9.91 42.36
C SER A 110 -12.40 -8.51 41.74
N TYR A 111 -11.90 -7.53 42.43
CA TYR A 111 -11.74 -6.17 41.89
C TYR A 111 -10.70 -6.07 40.77
N TYR A 112 -9.67 -6.88 40.87
CA TYR A 112 -8.59 -6.94 39.86
C TYR A 112 -9.08 -7.53 38.54
N LEU A 113 -9.87 -8.60 38.61
CA LEU A 113 -10.52 -9.22 37.44
C LEU A 113 -11.43 -8.24 36.69
N ILE A 114 -12.23 -7.46 37.42
CA ILE A 114 -13.10 -6.44 36.81
C ILE A 114 -12.27 -5.37 36.11
N LEU A 115 -11.19 -4.89 36.71
CA LEU A 115 -10.33 -3.87 36.15
C LEU A 115 -9.65 -4.35 34.85
N VAL A 116 -9.13 -5.57 34.84
CA VAL A 116 -8.54 -6.22 33.65
C VAL A 116 -9.57 -6.35 32.54
N PHE A 117 -10.80 -6.74 32.85
CA PHE A 117 -11.90 -6.88 31.88
C PHE A 117 -12.29 -5.54 31.27
N CYS A 118 -12.37 -4.45 32.07
CA CYS A 118 -12.62 -3.11 31.59
C CYS A 118 -11.53 -2.60 30.63
N ILE A 119 -10.25 -2.83 30.95
CA ILE A 119 -9.13 -2.45 30.09
C ILE A 119 -9.17 -3.21 28.75
N ALA A 120 -9.49 -4.50 28.78
CA ALA A 120 -9.61 -5.31 27.58
C ALA A 120 -10.73 -4.84 26.65
N ILE A 121 -11.89 -4.45 27.21
CA ILE A 121 -13.02 -3.89 26.46
C ILE A 121 -12.64 -2.55 25.82
N ILE A 122 -12.04 -1.62 26.57
CA ILE A 122 -11.60 -0.32 26.06
C ILE A 122 -10.58 -0.50 24.93
N SER A 123 -9.63 -1.43 25.10
CA SER A 123 -8.61 -1.76 24.09
C SER A 123 -9.23 -2.32 22.81
N SER A 124 -10.22 -3.21 22.92
CA SER A 124 -10.93 -3.75 21.75
C SER A 124 -11.81 -2.70 21.05
N ALA A 125 -12.44 -1.81 21.79
CA ALA A 125 -13.24 -0.71 21.25
C ALA A 125 -12.39 0.31 20.47
N THR A 126 -11.19 0.63 20.96
CA THR A 126 -10.25 1.52 20.25
C THR A 126 -9.74 0.89 18.96
N LEU A 127 -9.50 -0.41 18.94
CA LEU A 127 -9.15 -1.16 17.72
C LEU A 127 -10.28 -1.12 16.68
N LEU A 128 -11.52 -1.39 17.10
CA LEU A 128 -12.70 -1.33 16.24
C LEU A 128 -12.88 0.09 15.65
N TYR A 129 -12.73 1.11 16.48
CA TYR A 129 -12.80 2.50 16.03
C TYR A 129 -11.73 2.83 14.97
N GLN A 130 -10.51 2.35 15.15
CA GLN A 130 -9.43 2.54 14.18
C GLN A 130 -9.71 1.82 12.86
N ILE A 131 -10.26 0.61 12.90
CA ILE A 131 -10.64 -0.15 11.69
C ILE A 131 -11.75 0.58 10.93
N ILE A 132 -12.81 1.02 11.61
CA ILE A 132 -13.94 1.72 10.99
C ILE A 132 -13.51 3.05 10.37
N LYS A 133 -12.59 3.76 11.00
CA LYS A 133 -12.07 5.04 10.47
C LYS A 133 -11.19 4.85 9.24
N HIS A 134 -10.72 3.63 8.98
CA HIS A 134 -9.83 3.29 7.87
C HIS A 134 -10.56 2.62 6.68
N ILE A 135 -11.82 2.24 6.85
CA ILE A 135 -12.72 1.83 5.77
C ILE A 135 -13.38 3.07 5.18
#